data_4cad6ac053cf708f1f06b7a3bb9ee7f1
#
_entry.id   4cad6ac053cf708f1f06b7a3bb9ee7f1
#
_cell.length_a   1.000
_cell.length_b   1.000
_cell.length_c   1.000
_cell.angle_alpha   90.00
_cell.angle_beta   90.00
_cell.angle_gamma   90.00
#
_symmetry.space_group_name_H-M   'P 1'
#
loop_
_entity.id
_entity.type
_entity.pdbx_description
1 polymer ?
#
loop_
_entity_poly.entity_id
_entity_poly.type
_entity_poly.pdbx_seq_one_letter_code
_entity_poly.pdbx_strand_id
1 'polypeptide(L)'
;MKKVFALMMLAISLLMSSAYAAEENTNKEEKQMHQEFTTVFARGAKNDAYAKYFVGQSYLNMLSLEQVVIGNVTFEPGCRNNWHIHHADKGGGQILLVTGGRGYYQEWGKEARELLPGDVVNIPAGVKHWRGAAPNSWFAHLAIEVPGENTRNEWCEPVAEKEYNALK
;
A
#
# COMPACT_ATOMS: atom_id res chain seq x y z
N MET A 1 19.73 21.45 -50.12
CA MET A 1 19.23 21.97 -48.83
C MET A 1 17.76 21.54 -48.53
N LYS A 2 16.80 21.72 -49.45
CA LYS A 2 15.37 21.36 -49.22
C LYS A 2 15.10 19.87 -48.90
N LYS A 3 15.85 18.91 -49.49
CA LYS A 3 15.69 17.46 -49.23
C LYS A 3 16.18 17.01 -47.83
N VAL A 4 17.20 17.61 -47.29
CA VAL A 4 17.75 17.29 -45.97
C VAL A 4 16.80 17.77 -44.86
N PHE A 5 16.19 18.95 -45.05
CA PHE A 5 15.20 19.50 -44.14
C PHE A 5 13.92 18.63 -44.07
N ALA A 6 13.44 18.11 -45.18
CA ALA A 6 12.27 17.24 -45.21
C ALA A 6 12.53 15.90 -44.49
N LEU A 7 13.72 15.29 -44.63
CA LEU A 7 14.09 14.07 -43.95
C LEU A 7 14.20 14.24 -42.42
N MET A 8 14.72 15.38 -41.98
CA MET A 8 14.89 15.70 -40.56
C MET A 8 13.53 15.95 -39.88
N MET A 9 12.61 16.63 -40.57
CA MET A 9 11.24 16.81 -40.05
C MET A 9 10.46 15.49 -39.96
N LEU A 10 10.66 14.57 -40.90
CA LEU A 10 10.00 13.25 -40.88
C LEU A 10 10.53 12.38 -39.72
N ALA A 11 11.84 12.42 -39.43
CA ALA A 11 12.45 11.69 -38.32
C ALA A 11 11.97 12.21 -36.97
N ILE A 12 11.83 13.53 -36.80
CA ILE A 12 11.33 14.15 -35.57
C ILE A 12 9.86 13.78 -35.34
N SER A 13 9.02 13.75 -36.38
CA SER A 13 7.62 13.38 -36.25
C SER A 13 7.45 11.91 -35.88
N LEU A 14 8.30 10.99 -36.38
CA LEU A 14 8.27 9.58 -35.99
C LEU A 14 8.72 9.37 -34.53
N LEU A 15 9.73 10.09 -34.06
CA LEU A 15 10.18 10.01 -32.68
C LEU A 15 9.14 10.57 -31.69
N MET A 16 8.46 11.66 -32.06
CA MET A 16 7.38 12.21 -31.23
C MET A 16 6.17 11.30 -31.19
N SER A 17 5.79 10.65 -32.30
CA SER A 17 4.66 9.71 -32.32
C SER A 17 4.96 8.45 -31.51
N SER A 18 6.18 7.95 -31.53
CA SER A 18 6.61 6.79 -30.72
C SER A 18 6.64 7.11 -29.23
N ALA A 19 7.09 8.29 -28.84
CA ALA A 19 7.09 8.75 -27.44
C ALA A 19 5.64 8.92 -26.92
N TYR A 20 4.77 9.52 -27.72
CA TYR A 20 3.35 9.68 -27.37
C TYR A 20 2.60 8.34 -27.24
N ALA A 21 2.87 7.40 -28.14
CA ALA A 21 2.29 6.04 -28.04
C ALA A 21 2.79 5.26 -26.81
N ALA A 22 4.05 5.44 -26.42
CA ALA A 22 4.61 4.84 -25.22
C ALA A 22 3.99 5.43 -23.94
N GLU A 23 3.77 6.73 -23.91
CA GLU A 23 3.14 7.43 -22.78
C GLU A 23 1.64 7.08 -22.65
N GLU A 24 0.94 6.93 -23.78
CA GLU A 24 -0.46 6.49 -23.80
C GLU A 24 -0.60 5.02 -23.34
N ASN A 25 0.36 4.16 -23.68
CA ASN A 25 0.35 2.76 -23.27
C ASN A 25 0.66 2.62 -21.76
N THR A 26 1.63 3.36 -21.23
CA THR A 26 1.91 3.42 -19.79
C THR A 26 0.70 3.95 -19.00
N ASN A 27 0.05 4.99 -19.48
CA ASN A 27 -1.17 5.52 -18.85
C ASN A 27 -2.35 4.54 -18.90
N LYS A 28 -2.46 3.71 -19.97
CA LYS A 28 -3.47 2.64 -20.04
C LYS A 28 -3.16 1.49 -19.07
N GLU A 29 -1.91 1.08 -18.99
CA GLU A 29 -1.49 0.01 -18.09
C GLU A 29 -1.63 0.44 -16.61
N GLU A 30 -1.27 1.68 -16.26
CA GLU A 30 -1.51 2.25 -14.93
C GLU A 30 -3.03 2.31 -14.63
N LYS A 31 -3.84 2.78 -15.57
CA LYS A 31 -5.29 2.86 -15.39
C LYS A 31 -5.95 1.49 -15.25
N GLN A 32 -5.44 0.49 -15.98
CA GLN A 32 -5.90 -0.89 -15.92
C GLN A 32 -5.46 -1.54 -14.59
N MET A 33 -4.22 -1.31 -14.13
CA MET A 33 -3.74 -1.75 -12.82
C MET A 33 -4.56 -1.15 -11.67
N HIS A 34 -4.97 0.11 -11.77
CA HIS A 34 -5.81 0.77 -10.79
C HIS A 34 -7.26 0.25 -10.75
N GLN A 35 -7.76 -0.29 -11.86
CA GLN A 35 -9.16 -0.67 -12.01
C GLN A 35 -9.42 -2.16 -11.71
N GLU A 36 -8.42 -3.04 -11.79
CA GLU A 36 -8.60 -4.50 -11.72
C GLU A 36 -8.25 -5.14 -10.37
N PHE A 37 -7.61 -4.41 -9.42
CA PHE A 37 -7.30 -5.00 -8.13
C PHE A 37 -8.57 -5.15 -7.29
N THR A 38 -9.05 -6.38 -7.19
CA THR A 38 -10.22 -6.76 -6.39
C THR A 38 -9.86 -7.85 -5.40
N THR A 39 -10.51 -7.84 -4.25
CA THR A 39 -10.44 -8.90 -3.23
C THR A 39 -11.86 -9.32 -2.86
N VAL A 40 -11.97 -10.30 -1.96
CA VAL A 40 -13.27 -10.76 -1.43
C VAL A 40 -14.07 -9.60 -0.80
N PHE A 41 -13.37 -8.58 -0.28
CA PHE A 41 -13.98 -7.41 0.34
C PHE A 41 -13.84 -6.18 -0.56
N ALA A 42 -14.87 -5.35 -0.59
CA ALA A 42 -14.81 -4.08 -1.31
C ALA A 42 -13.67 -3.21 -0.78
N ARG A 43 -12.97 -2.51 -1.69
CA ARG A 43 -11.84 -1.64 -1.35
C ARG A 43 -12.22 -0.51 -0.39
N GLY A 44 -13.42 0.04 -0.53
CA GLY A 44 -13.88 1.18 0.28
C GLY A 44 -13.46 2.54 -0.29
N ALA A 45 -13.59 3.56 0.54
CA ALA A 45 -13.24 4.93 0.19
C ALA A 45 -11.74 5.20 0.40
N LYS A 46 -11.23 6.29 -0.20
CA LYS A 46 -9.89 6.81 0.13
C LYS A 46 -9.76 7.04 1.62
N ASN A 47 -8.63 6.64 2.17
CA ASN A 47 -8.35 6.73 3.60
C ASN A 47 -7.85 8.11 4.01
N ASP A 48 -8.58 9.16 3.64
CA ASP A 48 -8.17 10.55 3.80
C ASP A 48 -7.99 10.96 5.26
N ALA A 49 -8.80 10.42 6.17
CA ALA A 49 -8.71 10.70 7.59
C ALA A 49 -7.34 10.31 8.21
N TYR A 50 -6.70 9.31 7.65
CA TYR A 50 -5.39 8.81 8.11
C TYR A 50 -4.27 9.11 7.12
N ALA A 51 -4.51 9.84 6.02
CA ALA A 51 -3.53 10.06 4.94
C ALA A 51 -2.18 10.58 5.44
N LYS A 52 -2.16 11.44 6.47
CA LYS A 52 -0.91 11.96 7.09
C LYS A 52 0.00 10.89 7.70
N TYR A 53 -0.50 9.70 7.92
CA TYR A 53 0.24 8.56 8.47
C TYR A 53 0.63 7.52 7.42
N PHE A 54 0.45 7.86 6.13
CA PHE A 54 0.77 6.99 5.01
C PHE A 54 1.64 7.70 3.99
N VAL A 55 2.50 6.95 3.33
CA VAL A 55 3.15 7.34 2.09
C VAL A 55 2.39 6.65 0.97
N GLY A 56 1.92 7.40 -0.03
CA GLY A 56 1.07 6.87 -1.10
C GLY A 56 -0.41 6.76 -0.72
N GLN A 57 -1.22 6.23 -1.63
CA GLN A 57 -2.66 6.15 -1.45
C GLN A 57 -3.09 4.82 -0.83
N SER A 58 -3.90 4.90 0.22
CA SER A 58 -4.60 3.77 0.81
C SER A 58 -6.12 3.98 0.79
N TYR A 59 -6.85 2.89 1.00
CA TYR A 59 -8.31 2.85 1.07
C TYR A 59 -8.73 2.10 2.32
N LEU A 60 -9.88 2.45 2.86
CA LEU A 60 -10.42 1.83 4.06
C LEU A 60 -11.92 1.52 3.88
N ASN A 61 -12.28 0.30 4.20
CA ASN A 61 -13.65 -0.14 4.31
C ASN A 61 -13.87 -0.79 5.69
N MET A 62 -14.63 -0.13 6.56
CA MET A 62 -14.96 -0.69 7.87
C MET A 62 -16.00 -1.80 7.70
N LEU A 63 -15.61 -3.03 8.00
CA LEU A 63 -16.45 -4.22 7.89
C LEU A 63 -17.23 -4.51 9.17
N SER A 64 -16.68 -4.16 10.33
CA SER A 64 -17.32 -4.29 11.64
C SER A 64 -16.87 -3.15 12.55
N LEU A 65 -17.83 -2.59 13.29
CA LEU A 65 -17.61 -1.60 14.36
C LEU A 65 -18.12 -2.10 15.71
N GLU A 66 -18.78 -3.27 15.72
CA GLU A 66 -19.33 -3.91 16.92
C GLU A 66 -18.38 -5.00 17.38
N GLN A 67 -18.51 -5.43 18.66
CA GLN A 67 -17.71 -6.48 19.29
C GLN A 67 -16.19 -6.42 18.98
N VAL A 68 -15.82 -6.66 17.71
CA VAL A 68 -14.46 -6.57 17.20
C VAL A 68 -14.43 -5.63 16.01
N VAL A 69 -13.60 -4.59 16.09
CA VAL A 69 -13.42 -3.64 14.99
C VAL A 69 -12.58 -4.29 13.90
N ILE A 70 -13.10 -4.32 12.67
CA ILE A 70 -12.46 -4.91 11.51
C ILE A 70 -12.49 -3.92 10.34
N GLY A 71 -11.33 -3.56 9.83
CA GLY A 71 -11.17 -2.77 8.62
C GLY A 71 -10.52 -3.55 7.51
N ASN A 72 -11.07 -3.50 6.28
CA ASN A 72 -10.34 -3.90 5.10
C ASN A 72 -9.49 -2.71 4.64
N VAL A 73 -8.18 -2.84 4.73
CA VAL A 73 -7.23 -1.81 4.32
C VAL A 73 -6.57 -2.23 3.02
N THR A 74 -6.67 -1.37 2.00
CA THR A 74 -6.07 -1.60 0.68
C THR A 74 -5.04 -0.53 0.39
N PHE A 75 -3.90 -0.93 -0.11
CA PHE A 75 -2.74 -0.10 -0.42
C PHE A 75 -2.45 -0.16 -1.91
N GLU A 76 -2.26 0.98 -2.54
CA GLU A 76 -1.69 1.06 -3.89
C GLU A 76 -0.24 0.59 -3.90
N PRO A 77 0.32 0.20 -5.07
CA PRO A 77 1.73 -0.11 -5.20
C PRO A 77 2.61 0.98 -4.57
N GLY A 78 3.56 0.59 -3.75
CA GLY A 78 4.44 1.51 -3.04
C GLY A 78 3.85 2.19 -1.79
N CYS A 79 2.55 2.07 -1.55
CA CYS A 79 1.91 2.67 -0.38
C CYS A 79 2.24 1.89 0.89
N ARG A 80 2.56 2.61 1.96
CA ARG A 80 2.85 2.04 3.29
C ARG A 80 2.43 3.00 4.39
N ASN A 81 2.10 2.46 5.56
CA ASN A 81 1.88 3.31 6.72
C ASN A 81 3.19 3.62 7.47
N ASN A 82 3.12 4.62 8.33
CA ASN A 82 4.21 4.93 9.26
C ASN A 82 4.41 3.81 10.27
N TRP A 83 5.56 3.81 10.92
CA TRP A 83 5.75 3.08 12.17
C TRP A 83 4.67 3.49 13.16
N HIS A 84 4.11 2.52 13.88
CA HIS A 84 3.06 2.77 14.87
C HIS A 84 3.02 1.64 15.90
N ILE A 85 2.29 1.91 16.98
CA ILE A 85 2.14 0.99 18.10
C ILE A 85 0.67 0.94 18.51
N HIS A 86 0.12 -0.27 18.68
CA HIS A 86 -1.15 -0.49 19.34
C HIS A 86 -0.89 -0.75 20.82
N HIS A 87 -1.19 0.21 21.68
CA HIS A 87 -1.02 0.07 23.12
C HIS A 87 -2.27 -0.52 23.75
N ALA A 88 -2.10 -1.28 24.82
CA ALA A 88 -3.14 -1.71 25.76
C ALA A 88 -2.51 -2.08 27.09
N ASP A 89 -3.27 -1.92 28.18
CA ASP A 89 -2.82 -2.36 29.51
C ASP A 89 -2.98 -3.87 29.69
N LYS A 90 -3.99 -4.46 28.98
CA LYS A 90 -4.24 -5.89 28.96
C LYS A 90 -4.92 -6.27 27.65
N GLY A 91 -4.57 -7.42 27.06
CA GLY A 91 -5.03 -7.80 25.72
C GLY A 91 -4.54 -6.83 24.67
N GLY A 92 -5.40 -6.45 23.71
CA GLY A 92 -5.06 -5.49 22.66
C GLY A 92 -4.09 -6.01 21.60
N GLY A 93 -3.57 -5.10 20.80
CA GLY A 93 -2.80 -5.42 19.62
C GLY A 93 -3.68 -5.58 18.39
N GLN A 94 -3.14 -6.16 17.33
CA GLN A 94 -3.83 -6.27 16.05
C GLN A 94 -3.54 -7.61 15.38
N ILE A 95 -4.51 -8.15 14.65
CA ILE A 95 -4.31 -9.30 13.76
C ILE A 95 -4.48 -8.83 12.33
N LEU A 96 -3.56 -9.21 11.44
CA LEU A 96 -3.70 -9.00 10.00
C LEU A 96 -4.03 -10.33 9.32
N LEU A 97 -5.04 -10.31 8.45
CA LEU A 97 -5.33 -11.39 7.50
C LEU A 97 -5.14 -10.84 6.09
N VAL A 98 -4.19 -11.37 5.35
CA VAL A 98 -3.93 -10.91 3.97
C VAL A 98 -4.98 -11.48 3.03
N THR A 99 -5.66 -10.59 2.29
CA THR A 99 -6.76 -10.94 1.39
C THR A 99 -6.42 -10.78 -0.10
N GLY A 100 -5.32 -10.08 -0.43
CA GLY A 100 -4.93 -9.92 -1.82
C GLY A 100 -3.62 -9.19 -2.02
N GLY A 101 -3.01 -9.40 -3.18
CA GLY A 101 -1.78 -8.75 -3.58
C GLY A 101 -0.55 -9.21 -2.82
N ARG A 102 0.48 -8.37 -2.79
CA ARG A 102 1.76 -8.63 -2.15
C ARG A 102 2.20 -7.41 -1.34
N GLY A 103 2.61 -7.61 -0.12
CA GLY A 103 3.05 -6.54 0.77
C GLY A 103 4.12 -6.96 1.74
N TYR A 104 4.41 -6.09 2.68
CA TYR A 104 5.41 -6.30 3.72
C TYR A 104 4.87 -5.91 5.09
N TYR A 105 5.39 -6.60 6.09
CA TYR A 105 5.25 -6.27 7.50
C TYR A 105 6.62 -6.29 8.16
N GLN A 106 6.87 -5.35 9.06
CA GLN A 106 8.13 -5.31 9.81
C GLN A 106 7.90 -4.84 11.24
N GLU A 107 8.48 -5.54 12.19
CA GLU A 107 8.63 -5.09 13.57
C GLU A 107 9.93 -4.30 13.72
N TRP A 108 9.93 -3.31 14.59
CA TRP A 108 11.12 -2.51 14.85
C TRP A 108 12.31 -3.38 15.26
N GLY A 109 13.45 -3.18 14.61
CA GLY A 109 14.68 -3.93 14.85
C GLY A 109 14.73 -5.34 14.24
N LYS A 110 13.71 -5.74 13.48
CA LYS A 110 13.70 -7.01 12.74
C LYS A 110 13.73 -6.77 11.23
N GLU A 111 13.98 -7.82 10.45
CA GLU A 111 13.87 -7.78 9.00
C GLU A 111 12.41 -7.71 8.56
N ALA A 112 12.14 -7.07 7.43
CA ALA A 112 10.82 -7.05 6.83
C ALA A 112 10.45 -8.44 6.31
N ARG A 113 9.22 -8.86 6.62
CA ARG A 113 8.63 -10.11 6.15
C ARG A 113 7.68 -9.81 4.99
N GLU A 114 7.86 -10.52 3.88
CA GLU A 114 6.87 -10.52 2.79
C GLU A 114 5.56 -11.16 3.24
N LEU A 115 4.44 -10.60 2.75
CA LEU A 115 3.09 -11.07 3.04
C LEU A 115 2.35 -11.36 1.73
N LEU A 116 1.72 -12.53 1.68
CA LEU A 116 0.92 -13.05 0.56
C LEU A 116 -0.50 -13.42 1.03
N PRO A 117 -1.47 -13.53 0.11
CA PRO A 117 -2.83 -13.93 0.45
C PRO A 117 -2.89 -15.23 1.26
N GLY A 118 -3.61 -15.20 2.38
CA GLY A 118 -3.70 -16.29 3.35
C GLY A 118 -2.75 -16.17 4.54
N ASP A 119 -1.76 -15.27 4.48
CA ASP A 119 -0.90 -15.02 5.64
C ASP A 119 -1.66 -14.37 6.79
N VAL A 120 -1.30 -14.78 8.01
CA VAL A 120 -1.80 -14.21 9.27
C VAL A 120 -0.62 -13.66 10.06
N VAL A 121 -0.76 -12.42 10.54
CA VAL A 121 0.22 -11.79 11.44
C VAL A 121 -0.48 -11.45 12.74
N ASN A 122 0.01 -12.02 13.85
CA ASN A 122 -0.42 -11.64 15.19
C ASN A 122 0.55 -10.58 15.73
N ILE A 123 0.04 -9.41 16.03
CA ILE A 123 0.82 -8.26 16.50
C ILE A 123 0.39 -7.96 17.94
N PRO A 124 1.18 -8.36 18.95
CA PRO A 124 0.86 -8.04 20.33
C PRO A 124 0.83 -6.52 20.61
N ALA A 125 0.09 -6.13 21.64
CA ALA A 125 0.14 -4.74 22.12
C ALA A 125 1.60 -4.35 22.47
N GLY A 126 1.94 -3.09 22.21
CA GLY A 126 3.28 -2.52 22.47
C GLY A 126 4.32 -2.79 21.38
N VAL A 127 4.03 -3.61 20.39
CA VAL A 127 4.96 -3.87 19.27
C VAL A 127 4.95 -2.70 18.29
N LYS A 128 6.10 -2.02 18.12
CA LYS A 128 6.28 -1.02 17.07
C LYS A 128 6.47 -1.70 15.74
N HIS A 129 5.64 -1.38 14.75
CA HIS A 129 5.62 -2.04 13.45
C HIS A 129 5.11 -1.12 12.34
N TRP A 130 5.32 -1.54 11.10
CA TRP A 130 4.67 -0.98 9.91
C TRP A 130 4.25 -2.09 8.96
N ARG A 131 3.36 -1.75 8.01
CA ARG A 131 2.95 -2.59 6.89
C ARG A 131 2.62 -1.76 5.66
N GLY A 132 2.66 -2.39 4.49
CA GLY A 132 2.35 -1.73 3.23
C GLY A 132 2.47 -2.65 2.04
N ALA A 133 2.07 -2.13 0.89
CA ALA A 133 2.21 -2.80 -0.40
C ALA A 133 3.69 -2.99 -0.78
N ALA A 134 3.99 -3.94 -1.63
CA ALA A 134 5.27 -3.99 -2.33
C ALA A 134 5.35 -2.85 -3.37
N PRO A 135 6.56 -2.47 -3.82
CA PRO A 135 6.72 -1.34 -4.75
C PRO A 135 5.92 -1.46 -6.04
N ASN A 136 5.67 -2.68 -6.50
CA ASN A 136 5.03 -3.00 -7.79
C ASN A 136 3.76 -3.87 -7.66
N SER A 137 3.14 -3.91 -6.49
CA SER A 137 1.93 -4.70 -6.26
C SER A 137 0.95 -3.95 -5.37
N TRP A 138 -0.33 -4.08 -5.65
CA TRP A 138 -1.36 -3.81 -4.68
C TRP A 138 -1.24 -4.74 -3.48
N PHE A 139 -1.79 -4.33 -2.34
CA PHE A 139 -1.84 -5.13 -1.14
C PHE A 139 -3.13 -4.86 -0.38
N ALA A 140 -3.79 -5.91 0.09
CA ALA A 140 -4.98 -5.77 0.92
C ALA A 140 -4.97 -6.78 2.07
N HIS A 141 -5.41 -6.32 3.23
CA HIS A 141 -5.57 -7.17 4.41
C HIS A 141 -6.74 -6.70 5.29
N LEU A 142 -7.27 -7.60 6.07
CA LEU A 142 -8.10 -7.24 7.21
C LEU A 142 -7.19 -6.81 8.37
N ALA A 143 -7.50 -5.66 8.94
CA ALA A 143 -6.96 -5.20 10.20
C ALA A 143 -8.01 -5.47 11.29
N ILE A 144 -7.73 -6.37 12.19
CA ILE A 144 -8.63 -6.81 13.26
C ILE A 144 -8.06 -6.28 14.57
N GLU A 145 -8.75 -5.33 15.18
CA GLU A 145 -8.36 -4.78 16.48
C GLU A 145 -8.68 -5.80 17.58
N VAL A 146 -7.66 -6.29 18.25
CA VAL A 146 -7.87 -7.23 19.37
C VAL A 146 -8.42 -6.46 20.57
N PRO A 147 -9.54 -6.91 21.16
CA PRO A 147 -10.10 -6.25 22.33
C PRO A 147 -9.09 -6.19 23.50
N GLY A 148 -9.06 -5.05 24.18
CA GLY A 148 -8.13 -4.83 25.30
C GLY A 148 -8.58 -3.68 26.21
N GLU A 149 -7.89 -3.54 27.34
CA GLU A 149 -8.12 -2.48 28.30
C GLU A 149 -7.25 -1.26 27.96
N ASN A 150 -7.82 -0.05 27.97
CA ASN A 150 -7.15 1.23 27.69
C ASN A 150 -6.38 1.23 26.37
N THR A 151 -7.01 0.70 25.32
CA THR A 151 -6.40 0.63 23.99
C THR A 151 -6.23 2.03 23.38
N ARG A 152 -5.07 2.28 22.75
CA ARG A 152 -4.78 3.49 21.98
C ARG A 152 -3.74 3.23 20.93
N ASN A 153 -3.79 3.98 19.84
CA ASN A 153 -2.79 3.92 18.78
C ASN A 153 -1.82 5.09 18.89
N GLU A 154 -0.53 4.82 18.73
CA GLU A 154 0.54 5.80 18.62
C GLU A 154 1.14 5.75 17.23
N TRP A 155 1.07 6.87 16.51
CA TRP A 155 1.71 7.02 15.22
C TRP A 155 3.09 7.62 15.39
N CYS A 156 4.08 6.96 14.80
CA CYS A 156 5.48 7.32 14.86
C CYS A 156 5.97 7.87 13.51
N GLU A 157 7.28 7.84 13.29
CA GLU A 157 7.94 8.32 12.10
C GLU A 157 7.58 7.50 10.83
N PRO A 158 7.69 8.11 9.64
CA PRO A 158 7.62 7.37 8.38
C PRO A 158 8.70 6.30 8.26
N VAL A 159 8.40 5.23 7.52
CA VAL A 159 9.42 4.25 7.10
C VAL A 159 10.39 4.93 6.15
N ALA A 160 11.69 4.79 6.43
CA ALA A 160 12.73 5.42 5.62
C ALA A 160 12.70 4.92 4.17
N GLU A 161 12.73 5.85 3.21
CA GLU A 161 12.71 5.53 1.77
C GLU A 161 13.78 4.51 1.38
N LYS A 162 15.00 4.68 1.91
CA LYS A 162 16.12 3.78 1.63
C LYS A 162 15.84 2.34 2.08
N GLU A 163 15.21 2.17 3.24
CA GLU A 163 14.87 0.85 3.79
C GLU A 163 13.76 0.21 2.97
N TYR A 164 12.69 0.97 2.67
CA TYR A 164 11.60 0.46 1.87
C TYR A 164 12.02 0.11 0.43
N ASN A 165 12.82 0.95 -0.23
CA ASN A 165 13.29 0.71 -1.60
C ASN A 165 14.30 -0.43 -1.71
N ALA A 166 14.83 -0.94 -0.61
CA ALA A 166 15.65 -2.15 -0.58
C ALA A 166 14.82 -3.45 -0.62
N LEU A 167 13.51 -3.36 -0.39
CA LEU A 167 12.58 -4.49 -0.50
C LEU A 167 12.28 -4.77 -1.98
N LYS A 168 12.22 -6.04 -2.36
CA LYS A 168 12.09 -6.48 -3.77
C LYS A 168 10.67 -6.91 -4.11
#